data_d9d8dd7d00d6c22b6dd42a0657b186a9
#
_entry.id   d9d8dd7d00d6c22b6dd42a0657b186a9
#
_cell.length_a   1.000
_cell.length_b   1.000
_cell.length_c   1.000
_cell.angle_alpha   90.00
_cell.angle_beta   90.00
_cell.angle_gamma   90.00
#
_symmetry.space_group_name_H-M   'P 1'
#
loop_
_entity.id
_entity.type
_entity.pdbx_description
1 polymer ?
#
loop_
_entity_poly.entity_id
_entity_poly.type
_entity_poly.pdbx_seq_one_letter_code
_entity_poly.pdbx_strand_id
1 'polypeptide(L)'
;MKRALSVTICRAALGCGYHFTAAGAGFPQGIHKVFAPVIVNRTTEPGLEGTFTDALREQLARGGHLGGEGSEGRLEGELLSVSAGVAQLAPGTSGALTYRVSAVLRIRLFRDHTLLTQTDVTGYEDYLPALRPDVLTTEANRQAAIRRLASALATDAVARLQTG
;
A
#
# COMPACT_ATOMS: atom_id res chain seq x y z
N MET A 1 -28.17 61.56 11.44
CA MET A 1 -27.25 60.63 12.13
C MET A 1 -27.64 59.21 11.75
N LYS A 2 -26.97 58.59 10.76
CA LYS A 2 -27.23 57.23 10.26
C LYS A 2 -26.09 56.31 10.74
N ARG A 3 -26.39 55.40 11.65
CA ARG A 3 -25.42 54.36 12.12
C ARG A 3 -25.43 53.20 11.14
N ALA A 4 -24.30 52.98 10.44
CA ALA A 4 -24.07 51.82 9.62
C ALA A 4 -23.65 50.64 10.51
N LEU A 5 -24.42 49.57 10.48
CA LEU A 5 -24.14 48.32 11.18
C LEU A 5 -23.32 47.40 10.25
N SER A 6 -22.00 47.30 10.50
CA SER A 6 -21.12 46.37 9.77
C SER A 6 -21.34 44.97 10.30
N VAL A 7 -21.88 44.09 9.47
CA VAL A 7 -21.99 42.64 9.73
C VAL A 7 -20.72 41.96 9.19
N THR A 8 -19.82 41.55 10.09
CA THR A 8 -18.64 40.76 9.76
C THR A 8 -19.07 39.32 9.65
N ILE A 9 -19.11 38.79 8.42
CA ILE A 9 -19.36 37.36 8.14
C ILE A 9 -18.05 36.63 8.31
N CYS A 10 -17.91 35.90 9.43
CA CYS A 10 -16.82 34.95 9.67
C CYS A 10 -17.05 33.67 8.84
N ARG A 11 -16.33 33.52 7.72
CA ARG A 11 -16.32 32.30 6.93
C ARG A 11 -15.41 31.31 7.64
N ALA A 12 -16.01 30.37 8.40
CA ALA A 12 -15.32 29.15 8.86
C ALA A 12 -15.07 28.24 7.66
N ALA A 13 -13.86 28.24 7.13
CA ALA A 13 -13.39 27.24 6.17
C ALA A 13 -13.18 25.92 6.91
N LEU A 14 -14.14 25.00 6.82
CA LEU A 14 -13.97 23.60 7.19
C LEU A 14 -13.01 22.98 6.17
N GLY A 15 -11.72 23.05 6.45
CA GLY A 15 -10.68 22.33 5.72
C GLY A 15 -10.83 20.84 5.99
N CYS A 16 -11.46 20.11 5.08
CA CYS A 16 -11.29 18.66 5.02
C CYS A 16 -9.80 18.39 4.81
N GLY A 17 -9.19 17.71 5.79
CA GLY A 17 -7.76 17.40 5.81
C GLY A 17 -7.36 16.37 4.75
N TYR A 18 -7.54 16.68 3.47
CA TYR A 18 -6.90 15.99 2.38
C TYR A 18 -5.48 16.54 2.26
N HIS A 19 -4.51 15.80 2.75
CA HIS A 19 -3.12 16.04 2.39
C HIS A 19 -2.93 15.64 0.92
N PHE A 20 -3.00 16.62 0.04
CA PHE A 20 -2.48 16.44 -1.32
C PHE A 20 -0.95 16.38 -1.20
N THR A 21 -0.38 15.18 -1.27
CA THR A 21 1.03 15.05 -1.59
C THR A 21 1.20 15.62 -3.00
N ALA A 22 1.98 16.69 -3.15
CA ALA A 22 2.20 17.30 -4.46
C ALA A 22 2.71 16.22 -5.41
N ALA A 23 2.06 16.04 -6.55
CA ALA A 23 2.52 15.14 -7.59
C ALA A 23 3.93 15.58 -7.99
N GLY A 24 4.95 14.74 -7.71
CA GLY A 24 6.36 15.07 -7.91
C GLY A 24 7.18 15.28 -6.64
N ALA A 25 6.61 15.11 -5.43
CA ALA A 25 7.43 14.99 -4.23
C ALA A 25 8.33 13.75 -4.38
N GLY A 26 9.65 13.98 -4.47
CA GLY A 26 10.66 12.92 -4.51
C GLY A 26 10.79 12.25 -3.14
N PHE A 27 11.65 11.27 -3.07
CA PHE A 27 12.05 10.66 -1.80
C PHE A 27 12.99 11.61 -1.00
N PRO A 28 13.24 11.34 0.28
CA PRO A 28 14.17 12.10 1.10
C PRO A 28 15.52 12.34 0.41
N GLN A 29 16.17 13.44 0.76
CA GLN A 29 17.48 13.86 0.22
C GLN A 29 17.50 14.07 -1.31
N GLY A 30 16.38 14.38 -1.94
CA GLY A 30 16.32 14.67 -3.37
C GLY A 30 16.49 13.46 -4.29
N ILE A 31 16.20 12.25 -3.80
CA ILE A 31 16.18 11.06 -4.65
C ILE A 31 14.98 11.13 -5.56
N HIS A 32 15.19 11.07 -6.87
CA HIS A 32 14.13 11.07 -7.89
C HIS A 32 13.89 9.68 -8.46
N LYS A 33 14.94 8.86 -8.55
CA LYS A 33 14.88 7.52 -9.10
C LYS A 33 15.39 6.49 -8.11
N VAL A 34 14.65 5.39 -7.99
CA VAL A 34 15.01 4.27 -7.12
C VAL A 34 15.01 2.96 -7.89
N PHE A 35 16.00 2.13 -7.62
CA PHE A 35 16.02 0.73 -8.03
C PHE A 35 15.29 -0.12 -6.99
N ALA A 36 14.35 -0.93 -7.41
CA ALA A 36 13.63 -1.88 -6.56
C ALA A 36 13.99 -3.32 -6.95
N PRO A 37 14.90 -3.99 -6.22
CA PRO A 37 15.17 -5.41 -6.41
C PRO A 37 13.95 -6.26 -6.06
N VAL A 38 14.06 -7.58 -6.26
CA VAL A 38 13.03 -8.53 -5.84
C VAL A 38 12.88 -8.47 -4.32
N ILE A 39 11.64 -8.38 -3.85
CA ILE A 39 11.29 -8.37 -2.43
C ILE A 39 11.66 -9.72 -1.80
N VAL A 40 12.26 -9.67 -0.61
CA VAL A 40 12.58 -10.88 0.16
C VAL A 40 11.30 -11.40 0.81
N ASN A 41 10.95 -12.64 0.50
CA ASN A 41 9.81 -13.31 1.12
C ASN A 41 10.25 -14.05 2.39
N ARG A 42 9.78 -13.61 3.55
CA ARG A 42 10.01 -14.26 4.87
C ARG A 42 8.84 -15.13 5.30
N THR A 43 7.82 -15.26 4.46
CA THR A 43 6.65 -16.08 4.76
C THR A 43 6.87 -17.55 4.34
N THR A 44 5.98 -18.40 4.78
CA THR A 44 5.99 -19.82 4.37
C THR A 44 5.31 -20.08 3.02
N GLU A 45 4.71 -19.06 2.42
CA GLU A 45 4.00 -19.14 1.14
C GLU A 45 4.91 -18.72 -0.01
N PRO A 46 5.32 -19.62 -0.90
CA PRO A 46 6.22 -19.31 -2.01
C PRO A 46 5.50 -18.52 -3.12
N GLY A 47 6.26 -17.75 -3.90
CA GLY A 47 5.77 -17.06 -5.10
C GLY A 47 5.18 -15.67 -4.82
N LEU A 48 5.02 -15.27 -3.55
CA LEU A 48 4.50 -13.94 -3.21
C LEU A 48 5.51 -12.83 -3.49
N GLU A 49 6.81 -13.12 -3.47
CA GLU A 49 7.87 -12.17 -3.80
C GLU A 49 7.67 -11.50 -5.15
N GLY A 50 7.25 -12.26 -6.17
CA GLY A 50 6.94 -11.72 -7.50
C GLY A 50 5.78 -10.73 -7.45
N THR A 51 4.64 -11.15 -6.86
CA THR A 51 3.42 -10.33 -6.77
C THR A 51 3.67 -8.99 -6.08
N PHE A 52 4.38 -8.99 -4.94
CA PHE A 52 4.66 -7.76 -4.20
C PHE A 52 5.75 -6.91 -4.88
N THR A 53 6.73 -7.53 -5.54
CA THR A 53 7.74 -6.81 -6.33
C THR A 53 7.11 -6.07 -7.50
N ASP A 54 6.25 -6.75 -8.25
CA ASP A 54 5.58 -6.17 -9.41
C ASP A 54 4.68 -5.00 -9.00
N ALA A 55 3.91 -5.16 -7.92
CA ALA A 55 3.08 -4.09 -7.38
C ALA A 55 3.90 -2.86 -6.96
N LEU A 56 5.05 -3.07 -6.30
CA LEU A 56 5.94 -1.98 -5.88
C LEU A 56 6.55 -1.27 -7.09
N ARG A 57 7.06 -2.02 -8.07
CA ARG A 57 7.63 -1.45 -9.31
C ARG A 57 6.59 -0.70 -10.12
N GLU A 58 5.38 -1.24 -10.23
CA GLU A 58 4.28 -0.56 -10.90
C GLU A 58 3.92 0.77 -10.22
N GLN A 59 3.86 0.80 -8.88
CA GLN A 59 3.60 2.03 -8.13
C GLN A 59 4.72 3.07 -8.35
N LEU A 60 5.97 2.65 -8.30
CA LEU A 60 7.12 3.51 -8.58
C LEU A 60 7.13 4.03 -10.02
N ALA A 61 6.76 3.18 -10.98
CA ALA A 61 6.66 3.56 -12.38
C ALA A 61 5.56 4.59 -12.63
N ARG A 62 4.38 4.40 -12.02
CA ARG A 62 3.27 5.37 -12.08
C ARG A 62 3.66 6.75 -11.53
N GLY A 63 4.45 6.77 -10.44
CA GLY A 63 5.00 8.02 -9.88
C GLY A 63 6.19 8.58 -10.65
N GLY A 64 6.66 7.91 -11.68
CA GLY A 64 7.85 8.32 -12.43
C GLY A 64 9.16 8.10 -11.67
N HIS A 65 9.15 7.28 -10.61
CA HIS A 65 10.29 7.07 -9.70
C HIS A 65 11.07 5.79 -9.95
N LEU A 66 10.55 4.87 -10.76
CA LEU A 66 11.26 3.62 -11.06
C LEU A 66 12.52 3.91 -11.89
N GLY A 67 13.65 3.35 -11.46
CA GLY A 67 14.93 3.40 -12.13
C GLY A 67 15.61 2.04 -12.18
N GLY A 68 16.77 1.96 -12.84
CA GLY A 68 17.63 0.78 -12.90
C GLY A 68 18.62 0.68 -11.74
N GLU A 69 19.51 -0.31 -11.76
CA GLU A 69 20.52 -0.57 -10.70
C GLU A 69 21.44 0.60 -10.39
N GLY A 70 21.69 1.49 -11.35
CA GLY A 70 22.51 2.70 -11.16
C GLY A 70 21.72 3.92 -10.65
N SER A 71 20.50 3.75 -10.14
CA SER A 71 19.70 4.85 -9.61
C SER A 71 20.26 5.40 -8.31
N GLU A 72 19.91 6.66 -8.02
CA GLU A 72 20.31 7.41 -6.81
C GLU A 72 19.92 6.69 -5.51
N GLY A 73 18.77 6.01 -5.53
CA GLY A 73 18.26 5.27 -4.39
C GLY A 73 18.05 3.79 -4.69
N ARG A 74 18.13 2.98 -3.64
CA ARG A 74 17.80 1.56 -3.65
C ARG A 74 16.68 1.30 -2.64
N LEU A 75 15.61 0.65 -3.09
CA LEU A 75 14.42 0.41 -2.27
C LEU A 75 14.26 -1.09 -2.05
N GLU A 76 14.65 -1.57 -0.88
CA GLU A 76 14.59 -2.97 -0.50
C GLU A 76 13.28 -3.27 0.25
N GLY A 77 12.63 -4.37 -0.12
CA GLY A 77 11.41 -4.85 0.49
C GLY A 77 11.57 -6.22 1.16
N GLU A 78 10.87 -6.40 2.27
CA GLU A 78 10.71 -7.70 2.94
C GLU A 78 9.22 -7.93 3.24
N LEU A 79 8.67 -9.01 2.71
CA LEU A 79 7.35 -9.50 3.08
C LEU A 79 7.48 -10.31 4.38
N LEU A 80 7.10 -9.70 5.51
CA LEU A 80 7.33 -10.25 6.83
C LEU A 80 6.30 -11.33 7.20
N SER A 81 5.05 -11.11 6.84
CA SER A 81 3.97 -12.06 7.11
C SER A 81 2.86 -11.94 6.08
N VAL A 82 2.24 -13.07 5.79
CA VAL A 82 0.94 -13.18 5.13
C VAL A 82 0.12 -14.19 5.91
N SER A 83 -1.11 -13.86 6.20
CA SER A 83 -2.03 -14.75 6.88
C SER A 83 -3.41 -14.68 6.23
N ALA A 84 -4.11 -15.80 6.22
CA ALA A 84 -5.49 -15.86 5.75
C ALA A 84 -6.37 -16.54 6.81
N GLY A 85 -7.59 -16.04 6.98
CA GLY A 85 -8.54 -16.56 7.96
C GLY A 85 -9.97 -16.13 7.67
N VAL A 86 -10.90 -16.64 8.46
CA VAL A 86 -12.30 -16.23 8.41
C VAL A 86 -12.43 -14.81 8.96
N ALA A 87 -12.95 -13.89 8.17
CA ALA A 87 -13.15 -12.50 8.57
C ALA A 87 -14.50 -12.29 9.25
N GLN A 88 -15.57 -12.90 8.70
CA GLN A 88 -16.93 -12.71 9.22
C GLN A 88 -17.84 -13.89 8.88
N LEU A 89 -18.61 -14.31 9.89
CA LEU A 89 -19.77 -15.18 9.72
C LEU A 89 -20.99 -14.26 9.54
N ALA A 90 -21.73 -14.41 8.45
CA ALA A 90 -22.99 -13.67 8.29
C ALA A 90 -24.04 -14.27 9.24
N PRO A 91 -24.62 -13.51 10.19
CA PRO A 91 -25.69 -14.00 11.06
C PRO A 91 -26.93 -14.32 10.23
N GLY A 92 -27.44 -15.53 10.33
CA GLY A 92 -28.79 -15.90 9.86
C GLY A 92 -28.92 -16.30 8.39
N THR A 93 -27.83 -16.41 7.63
CA THR A 93 -27.85 -16.99 6.28
C THR A 93 -26.91 -18.17 6.18
N SER A 94 -27.30 -19.21 5.45
CA SER A 94 -26.47 -20.38 5.22
C SER A 94 -25.21 -19.99 4.43
N GLY A 95 -24.18 -19.46 5.17
CA GLY A 95 -22.82 -19.64 4.79
C GLY A 95 -22.16 -18.69 3.82
N ALA A 96 -22.47 -17.41 3.77
CA ALA A 96 -21.53 -16.47 3.16
C ALA A 96 -20.41 -16.13 4.17
N LEU A 97 -19.41 -16.99 4.24
CA LEU A 97 -18.17 -16.69 4.97
C LEU A 97 -17.38 -15.70 4.13
N THR A 98 -16.99 -14.59 4.72
CA THR A 98 -15.97 -13.74 4.14
C THR A 98 -14.61 -14.14 4.71
N TYR A 99 -13.65 -14.38 3.86
CA TYR A 99 -12.27 -14.61 4.24
C TYR A 99 -11.48 -13.33 4.15
N ARG A 100 -10.44 -13.21 4.95
CA ARG A 100 -9.51 -12.10 4.95
C ARG A 100 -8.10 -12.59 4.73
N VAL A 101 -7.37 -11.93 3.85
CA VAL A 101 -5.91 -12.03 3.76
C VAL A 101 -5.31 -10.75 4.31
N SER A 102 -4.30 -10.89 5.19
CA SER A 102 -3.56 -9.78 5.77
C SER A 102 -2.08 -9.94 5.48
N ALA A 103 -1.36 -8.83 5.32
CA ALA A 103 0.08 -8.87 5.11
C ALA A 103 0.78 -7.71 5.81
N VAL A 104 2.07 -7.93 6.13
CA VAL A 104 2.99 -6.91 6.62
C VAL A 104 4.17 -6.85 5.67
N LEU A 105 4.39 -5.67 5.09
CA LEU A 105 5.47 -5.39 4.17
C LEU A 105 6.39 -4.32 4.78
N ARG A 106 7.67 -4.64 4.93
CA ARG A 106 8.73 -3.70 5.31
C ARG A 106 9.43 -3.18 4.08
N ILE A 107 9.59 -1.87 4.00
CA ILE A 107 10.35 -1.21 2.93
C ILE A 107 11.44 -0.34 3.55
N ARG A 108 12.64 -0.42 2.97
CA ARG A 108 13.83 0.33 3.35
C ARG A 108 14.37 1.09 2.15
N LEU A 109 14.62 2.38 2.32
CA LEU A 109 15.24 3.22 1.31
C LEU A 109 16.71 3.47 1.69
N PHE A 110 17.58 3.18 0.76
CA PHE A 110 19.03 3.39 0.88
C PHE A 110 19.52 4.39 -0.16
N ARG A 111 20.59 5.11 0.20
CA ARG A 111 21.44 5.86 -0.70
C ARG A 111 22.90 5.48 -0.39
N ASP A 112 23.66 5.10 -1.42
CA ASP A 112 25.08 4.75 -1.27
C ASP A 112 25.34 3.78 -0.09
N HIS A 113 24.50 2.75 0.05
CA HIS A 113 24.50 1.75 1.15
C HIS A 113 24.10 2.29 2.53
N THR A 114 23.74 3.58 2.65
CA THR A 114 23.25 4.17 3.90
C THR A 114 21.74 4.08 3.96
N LEU A 115 21.21 3.51 5.04
CA LEU A 115 19.76 3.49 5.29
C LEU A 115 19.28 4.91 5.60
N LEU A 116 18.38 5.43 4.77
CA LEU A 116 17.77 6.74 4.98
C LEU A 116 16.50 6.66 5.79
N THR A 117 15.64 5.72 5.44
CA THR A 117 14.35 5.53 6.12
C THR A 117 13.85 4.11 5.96
N GLN A 118 13.03 3.68 6.90
CA GLN A 118 12.35 2.40 6.92
C GLN A 118 10.89 2.60 7.35
N THR A 119 10.00 1.87 6.74
CA THR A 119 8.59 1.82 7.15
C THR A 119 8.04 0.41 7.06
N ASP A 120 7.15 0.07 7.97
CA ASP A 120 6.34 -1.14 7.93
C ASP A 120 4.92 -0.74 7.59
N VAL A 121 4.36 -1.33 6.54
CA VAL A 121 2.98 -1.14 6.14
C VAL A 121 2.20 -2.43 6.35
N THR A 122 1.01 -2.29 6.89
CA THR A 122 0.11 -3.42 7.18
C THR A 122 -1.23 -3.17 6.54
N GLY A 123 -1.80 -4.19 5.94
CA GLY A 123 -3.13 -4.09 5.36
C GLY A 123 -3.82 -5.44 5.26
N TYR A 124 -5.05 -5.40 4.79
CA TYR A 124 -5.83 -6.60 4.54
C TYR A 124 -6.77 -6.40 3.35
N GLU A 125 -7.18 -7.52 2.77
CA GLU A 125 -8.21 -7.58 1.75
C GLU A 125 -9.18 -8.73 2.05
N ASP A 126 -10.46 -8.48 1.85
CA ASP A 126 -11.48 -9.48 2.03
C ASP A 126 -11.81 -10.16 0.68
N TYR A 127 -12.13 -11.46 0.73
CA TYR A 127 -12.55 -12.21 -0.45
C TYR A 127 -13.65 -13.21 -0.08
N LEU A 128 -14.50 -13.51 -1.04
CA LEU A 128 -15.58 -14.48 -0.89
C LEU A 128 -15.11 -15.86 -1.35
N PRO A 129 -15.49 -16.93 -0.64
CA PRO A 129 -15.37 -18.28 -1.17
C PRO A 129 -16.28 -18.46 -2.39
N ALA A 130 -16.07 -19.52 -3.14
CA ALA A 130 -17.02 -19.91 -4.19
C ALA A 130 -18.40 -20.22 -3.59
N LEU A 131 -19.47 -19.84 -4.31
CA LEU A 131 -20.86 -20.11 -3.89
C LEU A 131 -21.18 -21.62 -3.81
N ARG A 132 -20.43 -22.44 -4.53
CA ARG A 132 -20.44 -23.91 -4.43
C ARG A 132 -19.06 -24.35 -3.95
N PRO A 133 -18.93 -25.52 -3.30
CA PRO A 133 -17.64 -26.04 -2.89
C PRO A 133 -16.72 -26.27 -4.10
N ASP A 134 -16.02 -25.22 -4.48
CA ASP A 134 -15.03 -25.20 -5.54
C ASP A 134 -13.74 -24.54 -5.02
N VAL A 135 -12.76 -25.39 -4.78
CA VAL A 135 -11.48 -24.99 -4.23
C VAL A 135 -10.72 -24.09 -5.21
N LEU A 136 -10.81 -24.35 -6.51
CA LEU A 136 -10.08 -23.58 -7.53
C LEU A 136 -10.61 -22.13 -7.61
N THR A 137 -11.94 -21.96 -7.60
CA THR A 137 -12.55 -20.62 -7.60
C THR A 137 -12.22 -19.87 -6.30
N THR A 138 -12.27 -20.55 -5.16
CA THR A 138 -11.90 -19.92 -3.86
C THR A 138 -10.45 -19.48 -3.86
N GLU A 139 -9.54 -20.30 -4.37
CA GLU A 139 -8.11 -19.94 -4.46
C GLU A 139 -7.88 -18.81 -5.47
N ALA A 140 -8.56 -18.79 -6.60
CA ALA A 140 -8.49 -17.69 -7.55
C ALA A 140 -8.95 -16.35 -6.93
N ASN A 141 -10.01 -16.36 -6.11
CA ASN A 141 -10.47 -15.19 -5.37
C ASN A 141 -9.44 -14.74 -4.32
N ARG A 142 -8.81 -15.68 -3.62
CA ARG A 142 -7.72 -15.42 -2.69
C ARG A 142 -6.53 -14.76 -3.40
N GLN A 143 -6.09 -15.29 -4.52
CA GLN A 143 -5.00 -14.73 -5.31
C GLN A 143 -5.32 -13.33 -5.84
N ALA A 144 -6.57 -13.09 -6.24
CA ALA A 144 -7.02 -11.76 -6.63
C ALA A 144 -6.98 -10.77 -5.45
N ALA A 145 -7.36 -11.21 -4.24
CA ALA A 145 -7.26 -10.40 -3.03
C ALA A 145 -5.79 -10.08 -2.68
N ILE A 146 -4.89 -11.05 -2.79
CA ILE A 146 -3.45 -10.83 -2.56
C ILE A 146 -2.89 -9.78 -3.52
N ARG A 147 -3.25 -9.82 -4.80
CA ARG A 147 -2.81 -8.80 -5.77
C ARG A 147 -3.31 -7.40 -5.42
N ARG A 148 -4.59 -7.26 -5.01
CA ARG A 148 -5.12 -5.97 -4.55
C ARG A 148 -4.40 -5.47 -3.30
N LEU A 149 -4.19 -6.37 -2.34
CA LEU A 149 -3.46 -6.07 -1.11
C LEU A 149 -2.02 -5.61 -1.40
N ALA A 150 -1.31 -6.30 -2.28
CA ALA A 150 0.04 -5.92 -2.68
C ALA A 150 0.07 -4.52 -3.30
N SER A 151 -0.89 -4.19 -4.18
CA SER A 151 -1.02 -2.86 -4.77
C SER A 151 -1.32 -1.77 -3.73
N ALA A 152 -2.21 -2.05 -2.77
CA ALA A 152 -2.55 -1.12 -1.69
C ALA A 152 -1.34 -0.86 -0.78
N LEU A 153 -0.63 -1.93 -0.37
CA LEU A 153 0.57 -1.81 0.47
C LEU A 153 1.72 -1.09 -0.26
N ALA A 154 1.90 -1.34 -1.55
CA ALA A 154 2.90 -0.64 -2.35
C ALA A 154 2.60 0.87 -2.42
N THR A 155 1.34 1.24 -2.58
CA THR A 155 0.89 2.64 -2.59
C THR A 155 1.15 3.32 -1.25
N ASP A 156 0.75 2.69 -0.14
CA ASP A 156 0.96 3.22 1.21
C ASP A 156 2.46 3.33 1.54
N ALA A 157 3.25 2.31 1.21
CA ALA A 157 4.69 2.31 1.44
C ALA A 157 5.39 3.46 0.70
N VAL A 158 5.13 3.64 -0.58
CA VAL A 158 5.73 4.73 -1.37
C VAL A 158 5.31 6.09 -0.83
N ALA A 159 4.04 6.28 -0.49
CA ALA A 159 3.55 7.53 0.08
C ALA A 159 4.24 7.87 1.41
N ARG A 160 4.41 6.91 2.31
CA ARG A 160 5.11 7.12 3.60
C ARG A 160 6.59 7.46 3.41
N LEU A 161 7.27 6.83 2.46
CA LEU A 161 8.67 7.13 2.17
C LEU A 161 8.87 8.53 1.57
N GLN A 162 7.86 9.11 0.93
CA GLN A 162 7.90 10.46 0.36
C GLN A 162 7.56 11.55 1.37
N THR A 163 6.93 11.21 2.48
CA THR A 163 6.49 12.17 3.51
C THR A 163 7.39 12.21 4.74
N GLY A 164 8.28 11.24 4.92
CA GLY A 164 9.25 11.15 6.02
C GLY A 164 10.56 11.74 5.60
#